data_f0f5551a81bcaddefd5388736e8f49dd
#
_entry.id   f0f5551a81bcaddefd5388736e8f49dd
#
_cell.length_a   1.000
_cell.length_b   1.000
_cell.length_c   1.000
_cell.angle_alpha   90.00
_cell.angle_beta   90.00
_cell.angle_gamma   90.00
#
_symmetry.space_group_name_H-M   'P 1'
#
loop_
_entity.id
_entity.type
_entity.pdbx_description
1 polymer ?
#
loop_
_entity_poly.entity_id
_entity_poly.type
_entity_poly.pdbx_seq_one_letter_code
_entity_poly.pdbx_strand_id
1 'polypeptide(L)'
;MKAMVLNEYDEAAQFQLSDLPRPSVAPGEVLVKVEATSVNTVDTMIRTLGQKGLPLSPDLPAVLGMDFAGTIEAVGEGVSNFARGEEVYGCAGGLADIQGALAEYMIADVRLIAKKPVTLSMREAAALPFVGITAYEGLMRAGTGEGQKVLVHGGTGGVGHVAVQLASYLGADVYATCSGDKAFDIVRTYGATPINYRLEDVESYVNKYTEGKGFDVIYDSVGG
;
A
#
# COMPACT_ATOMS: atom_id res chain seq x y z
N MET A 1 23.82 7.46 -8.77
CA MET A 1 23.00 6.29 -8.49
C MET A 1 22.13 5.96 -9.70
N LYS A 2 21.77 4.71 -9.89
CA LYS A 2 20.81 4.31 -10.90
C LYS A 2 19.39 4.59 -10.42
N ALA A 3 18.52 5.06 -11.33
CA ALA A 3 17.10 5.27 -11.09
C ALA A 3 16.28 5.01 -12.36
N MET A 4 15.04 4.59 -12.18
CA MET A 4 14.05 4.49 -13.24
C MET A 4 13.29 5.81 -13.33
N VAL A 5 13.56 6.57 -14.38
CA VAL A 5 13.05 7.94 -14.57
C VAL A 5 11.93 7.94 -15.59
N LEU A 6 10.85 8.63 -15.26
CA LEU A 6 9.74 8.94 -16.15
C LEU A 6 9.89 10.37 -16.67
N ASN A 7 9.86 10.56 -17.99
CA ASN A 7 10.06 11.85 -18.64
C ASN A 7 8.76 12.49 -19.17
N GLU A 8 7.69 11.71 -19.21
CA GLU A 8 6.37 12.15 -19.67
C GLU A 8 5.28 11.36 -18.97
N TYR A 9 4.09 11.93 -18.90
CA TYR A 9 2.87 11.29 -18.41
C TYR A 9 2.00 10.88 -19.59
N ASP A 10 1.93 9.58 -19.86
CA ASP A 10 1.13 9.01 -20.94
C ASP A 10 0.89 7.51 -20.71
N GLU A 11 -0.14 6.96 -21.32
CA GLU A 11 -0.43 5.53 -21.26
C GLU A 11 0.71 4.68 -21.86
N ALA A 12 1.40 5.20 -22.88
CA ALA A 12 2.55 4.55 -23.53
C ALA A 12 3.90 4.93 -22.91
N ALA A 13 3.94 5.84 -21.92
CA ALA A 13 5.17 6.33 -21.29
C ALA A 13 6.01 5.19 -20.71
N GLN A 14 7.33 5.26 -20.95
CA GLN A 14 8.30 4.25 -20.56
C GLN A 14 9.27 4.81 -19.53
N PHE A 15 9.57 4.00 -18.51
CA PHE A 15 10.67 4.31 -17.59
C PHE A 15 12.02 4.12 -18.28
N GLN A 16 12.93 5.05 -18.03
CA GLN A 16 14.30 5.02 -18.56
C GLN A 16 15.30 4.88 -17.42
N LEU A 17 16.19 3.90 -17.53
CA LEU A 17 17.30 3.77 -16.59
C LEU A 17 18.27 4.94 -16.77
N SER A 18 18.45 5.74 -15.74
CA SER A 18 19.25 6.97 -15.76
C SER A 18 20.21 7.02 -14.58
N ASP A 19 21.31 7.76 -14.75
CA ASP A 19 22.23 8.07 -13.67
C ASP A 19 21.88 9.42 -13.06
N LEU A 20 21.49 9.41 -11.78
CA LEU A 20 21.18 10.60 -11.01
C LEU A 20 22.21 10.84 -9.90
N PRO A 21 22.37 12.09 -9.43
CA PRO A 21 23.13 12.35 -8.20
C PRO A 21 22.50 11.58 -7.03
N ARG A 22 23.34 11.10 -6.11
CA ARG A 22 22.85 10.54 -4.85
C ARG A 22 22.27 11.69 -4.00
N PRO A 23 21.04 11.58 -3.45
CA PRO A 23 20.45 12.67 -2.70
C PRO A 23 21.16 12.91 -1.36
N SER A 24 21.08 14.14 -0.87
CA SER A 24 21.65 14.58 0.42
C SER A 24 20.58 14.53 1.49
N VAL A 25 20.93 14.06 2.68
CA VAL A 25 20.04 14.00 3.86
C VAL A 25 19.85 15.40 4.45
N ALA A 26 18.61 15.77 4.72
CA ALA A 26 18.25 16.96 5.49
C ALA A 26 17.88 16.61 6.96
N PRO A 27 17.73 17.59 7.85
CA PRO A 27 17.25 17.35 9.20
C PRO A 27 15.90 16.64 9.24
N GLY A 28 15.74 15.65 10.11
CA GLY A 28 14.52 14.84 10.23
C GLY A 28 14.35 13.74 9.18
N GLU A 29 15.35 13.53 8.32
CA GLU A 29 15.32 12.53 7.25
C GLU A 29 16.39 11.47 7.42
N VAL A 30 16.24 10.39 6.67
CA VAL A 30 17.26 9.35 6.49
C VAL A 30 17.51 9.11 5.01
N LEU A 31 18.75 8.77 4.66
CA LEU A 31 19.08 8.22 3.35
C LEU A 31 19.00 6.71 3.44
N VAL A 32 18.16 6.13 2.61
CA VAL A 32 17.98 4.67 2.54
C VAL A 32 18.58 4.13 1.26
N LYS A 33 19.38 3.07 1.37
CA LYS A 33 19.72 2.21 0.27
C LYS A 33 18.53 1.27 0.03
N VAL A 34 17.83 1.46 -1.07
CA VAL A 34 16.64 0.68 -1.43
C VAL A 34 17.04 -0.72 -1.85
N GLU A 35 16.43 -1.73 -1.25
CA GLU A 35 16.67 -3.13 -1.58
C GLU A 35 15.46 -3.78 -2.25
N ALA A 36 14.26 -3.28 -1.95
CA ALA A 36 13.03 -3.68 -2.60
C ALA A 36 12.04 -2.50 -2.64
N THR A 37 11.20 -2.50 -3.65
CA THR A 37 10.06 -1.59 -3.81
C THR A 37 8.87 -2.38 -4.33
N SER A 38 7.66 -1.84 -4.18
CA SER A 38 6.44 -2.39 -4.77
C SER A 38 5.85 -1.43 -5.81
N VAL A 39 4.90 -1.92 -6.59
CA VAL A 39 4.12 -1.12 -7.52
C VAL A 39 2.66 -1.22 -7.15
N ASN A 40 2.04 -0.10 -6.87
CA ASN A 40 0.62 0.03 -6.55
C ASN A 40 -0.18 0.56 -7.75
N THR A 41 -1.49 0.37 -7.74
CA THR A 41 -2.37 0.91 -8.80
C THR A 41 -2.19 2.40 -8.97
N VAL A 42 -2.00 3.15 -7.88
CA VAL A 42 -1.77 4.60 -7.92
C VAL A 42 -0.48 4.98 -8.65
N ASP A 43 0.59 4.20 -8.56
CA ASP A 43 1.83 4.45 -9.34
C ASP A 43 1.55 4.36 -10.84
N THR A 44 0.72 3.39 -11.26
CA THR A 44 0.32 3.27 -12.67
C THR A 44 -0.60 4.39 -13.11
N MET A 45 -1.49 4.86 -12.23
CA MET A 45 -2.35 6.02 -12.49
C MET A 45 -1.54 7.31 -12.61
N ILE A 46 -0.54 7.53 -11.75
CA ILE A 46 0.38 8.67 -11.84
C ILE A 46 1.08 8.64 -13.20
N ARG A 47 1.66 7.51 -13.61
CA ARG A 47 2.34 7.37 -14.90
C ARG A 47 1.43 7.75 -16.07
N THR A 48 0.17 7.35 -16.03
CA THR A 48 -0.80 7.53 -17.13
C THR A 48 -1.42 8.91 -17.14
N LEU A 49 -1.88 9.40 -15.98
CA LEU A 49 -2.70 10.60 -15.87
C LEU A 49 -1.89 11.86 -15.55
N GLY A 50 -0.79 11.70 -14.81
CA GLY A 50 0.01 12.81 -14.31
C GLY A 50 -0.82 13.82 -13.52
N GLN A 51 -0.32 15.06 -13.45
CA GLN A 51 -0.96 16.14 -12.69
C GLN A 51 -2.37 16.52 -13.17
N LYS A 52 -2.72 16.20 -14.43
CA LYS A 52 -4.07 16.47 -14.96
C LYS A 52 -5.16 15.61 -14.31
N GLY A 53 -4.84 14.36 -13.97
CA GLY A 53 -5.77 13.43 -13.32
C GLY A 53 -5.50 13.22 -11.84
N LEU A 54 -4.23 13.38 -11.43
CA LEU A 54 -3.77 13.26 -10.04
C LEU A 54 -2.87 14.46 -9.69
N PRO A 55 -3.43 15.52 -9.08
CA PRO A 55 -2.70 16.77 -8.82
C PRO A 55 -1.42 16.63 -7.99
N LEU A 56 -1.29 15.55 -7.20
CA LEU A 56 -0.07 15.25 -6.43
C LEU A 56 0.96 14.44 -7.21
N SER A 57 0.79 14.24 -8.52
CA SER A 57 1.83 13.61 -9.34
C SER A 57 3.08 14.50 -9.36
N PRO A 58 4.30 13.91 -9.27
CA PRO A 58 5.56 14.66 -9.25
C PRO A 58 5.76 15.52 -10.49
N ASP A 59 6.62 16.55 -10.40
CA ASP A 59 7.13 17.22 -11.59
C ASP A 59 8.08 16.30 -12.39
N LEU A 60 8.03 16.43 -13.72
CA LEU A 60 8.90 15.65 -14.60
C LEU A 60 10.26 16.37 -14.80
N PRO A 61 11.35 15.61 -14.92
CA PRO A 61 11.49 14.15 -14.88
C PRO A 61 11.32 13.58 -13.48
N ALA A 62 10.59 12.47 -13.33
CA ALA A 62 10.20 11.92 -12.04
C ALA A 62 10.73 10.51 -11.77
N VAL A 63 11.06 10.22 -10.52
CA VAL A 63 11.27 8.86 -10.01
C VAL A 63 10.04 8.50 -9.19
N LEU A 64 9.28 7.49 -9.63
CA LEU A 64 8.08 7.03 -8.95
C LEU A 64 8.39 5.92 -7.93
N GLY A 65 7.33 5.36 -7.33
CA GLY A 65 7.38 4.30 -6.33
C GLY A 65 7.19 4.84 -4.92
N MET A 66 6.10 4.46 -4.29
CA MET A 66 5.74 4.94 -2.95
C MET A 66 6.34 4.07 -1.86
N ASP A 67 6.28 2.77 -2.05
CA ASP A 67 6.69 1.76 -1.09
C ASP A 67 8.14 1.37 -1.25
N PHE A 68 8.80 1.14 -0.13
CA PHE A 68 10.15 0.61 -0.11
C PHE A 68 10.44 -0.23 1.12
N ALA A 69 11.50 -1.03 1.03
CA ALA A 69 12.26 -1.57 2.15
C ALA A 69 13.75 -1.48 1.81
N GLY A 70 14.57 -1.20 2.80
CA GLY A 70 16.00 -1.02 2.60
C GLY A 70 16.76 -0.77 3.89
N THR A 71 18.03 -0.43 3.75
CA THR A 71 18.94 -0.19 4.86
C THR A 71 19.32 1.29 4.96
N ILE A 72 19.29 1.85 6.16
CA ILE A 72 19.71 3.24 6.40
C ILE A 72 21.21 3.39 6.16
N GLU A 73 21.59 4.27 5.25
CA GLU A 73 22.98 4.63 4.93
C GLU A 73 23.49 5.87 5.66
N ALA A 74 22.59 6.84 5.89
CA ALA A 74 22.90 8.05 6.63
C ALA A 74 21.66 8.59 7.34
N VAL A 75 21.90 9.33 8.42
CA VAL A 75 20.85 9.89 9.28
C VAL A 75 21.05 11.40 9.35
N GLY A 76 19.96 12.16 9.17
CA GLY A 76 19.97 13.61 9.26
C GLY A 76 19.99 14.13 10.69
N GLU A 77 20.24 15.42 10.83
CA GLU A 77 20.24 16.10 12.13
C GLU A 77 18.88 15.96 12.83
N GLY A 78 18.88 15.76 14.14
CA GLY A 78 17.68 15.64 14.98
C GLY A 78 17.02 14.26 14.97
N VAL A 79 17.47 13.32 14.15
CA VAL A 79 16.96 11.93 14.14
C VAL A 79 17.64 11.13 15.26
N SER A 80 16.85 10.63 16.21
CA SER A 80 17.35 9.88 17.37
C SER A 80 16.78 8.45 17.47
N ASN A 81 15.72 8.15 16.72
CA ASN A 81 15.00 6.87 16.78
C ASN A 81 15.44 5.85 15.71
N PHE A 82 16.35 6.29 14.81
CA PHE A 82 16.94 5.44 13.76
C PHE A 82 18.45 5.63 13.71
N ALA A 83 19.16 4.59 13.26
CA ALA A 83 20.61 4.58 13.11
C ALA A 83 21.04 3.98 11.76
N ARG A 84 22.24 4.34 11.30
CA ARG A 84 22.86 3.72 10.13
C ARG A 84 22.97 2.20 10.30
N GLY A 85 22.61 1.46 9.25
CA GLY A 85 22.62 0.02 9.22
C GLY A 85 21.31 -0.65 9.67
N GLU A 86 20.33 0.13 10.18
CA GLU A 86 19.01 -0.42 10.48
C GLU A 86 18.20 -0.69 9.23
N GLU A 87 17.47 -1.81 9.22
CA GLU A 87 16.53 -2.18 8.17
C GLU A 87 15.18 -1.51 8.41
N VAL A 88 14.70 -0.78 7.41
CA VAL A 88 13.47 0.00 7.48
C VAL A 88 12.56 -0.27 6.26
N TYR A 89 11.29 0.04 6.42
CA TYR A 89 10.31 0.02 5.35
C TYR A 89 9.30 1.16 5.53
N GLY A 90 8.62 1.55 4.47
CA GLY A 90 7.66 2.64 4.53
C GLY A 90 7.05 2.98 3.19
N CYS A 91 6.09 3.90 3.23
CA CYS A 91 5.47 4.55 2.08
C CYS A 91 5.83 6.03 2.14
N ALA A 92 6.92 6.43 1.46
CA ALA A 92 7.58 7.72 1.74
C ALA A 92 8.09 8.47 0.49
N GLY A 93 7.62 8.16 -0.71
CA GLY A 93 8.09 8.82 -1.92
C GLY A 93 7.13 8.75 -3.10
N GLY A 94 7.54 9.27 -4.25
CA GLY A 94 6.80 9.17 -5.50
C GLY A 94 5.58 10.07 -5.63
N LEU A 95 5.39 11.04 -4.72
CA LEU A 95 4.32 12.03 -4.74
C LEU A 95 4.87 13.45 -4.55
N ALA A 96 4.21 14.42 -5.13
CA ALA A 96 4.58 15.82 -5.12
C ALA A 96 6.04 15.99 -5.56
N ASP A 97 6.85 16.69 -4.80
CA ASP A 97 8.29 16.91 -5.04
C ASP A 97 9.20 15.84 -4.41
N ILE A 98 8.62 14.77 -3.85
CA ILE A 98 9.38 13.73 -3.15
C ILE A 98 9.78 12.63 -4.13
N GLN A 99 11.09 12.41 -4.27
CA GLN A 99 11.63 11.31 -5.09
C GLN A 99 11.11 9.96 -4.59
N GLY A 100 10.68 9.10 -5.53
CA GLY A 100 10.21 7.76 -5.22
C GLY A 100 11.30 6.69 -5.08
N ALA A 101 10.86 5.49 -4.80
CA ALA A 101 11.67 4.33 -4.47
C ALA A 101 12.22 3.55 -5.69
N LEU A 102 11.87 3.93 -6.92
CA LEU A 102 12.41 3.29 -8.13
C LEU A 102 13.85 3.76 -8.43
N ALA A 103 14.71 3.76 -7.39
CA ALA A 103 16.11 4.15 -7.43
C ALA A 103 16.95 3.35 -6.43
N GLU A 104 18.28 3.35 -6.58
CA GLU A 104 19.18 2.68 -5.62
C GLU A 104 19.17 3.33 -4.22
N TYR A 105 18.87 4.64 -4.16
CA TYR A 105 18.80 5.40 -2.91
C TYR A 105 17.62 6.37 -2.95
N MET A 106 16.99 6.57 -1.80
CA MET A 106 15.96 7.58 -1.59
C MET A 106 16.13 8.27 -0.25
N ILE A 107 15.56 9.46 -0.14
CA ILE A 107 15.36 10.13 1.15
C ILE A 107 13.99 9.75 1.69
N ALA A 108 13.91 9.51 2.98
CA ALA A 108 12.64 9.28 3.67
C ALA A 108 12.54 10.12 4.95
N ASP A 109 11.42 10.80 5.13
CA ASP A 109 11.06 11.41 6.41
C ASP A 109 10.88 10.32 7.47
N VAL A 110 11.51 10.46 8.61
CA VAL A 110 11.46 9.46 9.70
C VAL A 110 10.07 9.20 10.25
N ARG A 111 9.10 10.08 9.99
CA ARG A 111 7.70 9.90 10.37
C ARG A 111 6.94 8.96 9.44
N LEU A 112 7.47 8.66 8.27
CA LEU A 112 6.85 7.84 7.23
C LEU A 112 7.46 6.44 7.12
N ILE A 113 8.37 6.09 8.03
CA ILE A 113 9.07 4.81 8.03
C ILE A 113 8.96 4.11 9.39
N ALA A 114 9.16 2.80 9.36
CA ALA A 114 9.27 1.96 10.55
C ALA A 114 10.43 0.96 10.41
N LYS A 115 10.90 0.42 11.54
CA LYS A 115 11.85 -0.70 11.53
C LYS A 115 11.19 -1.90 10.88
N LYS A 116 11.88 -2.52 9.94
CA LYS A 116 11.38 -3.72 9.26
C LYS A 116 11.19 -4.85 10.27
N PRO A 117 10.04 -5.56 10.27
CA PRO A 117 9.88 -6.77 11.08
C PRO A 117 10.97 -7.79 10.75
N VAL A 118 11.59 -8.36 11.77
CA VAL A 118 12.71 -9.32 11.62
C VAL A 118 12.32 -10.59 10.87
N THR A 119 11.04 -10.95 10.90
CA THR A 119 10.49 -12.14 10.25
C THR A 119 10.20 -11.97 8.76
N LEU A 120 10.24 -10.72 8.24
CA LEU A 120 9.96 -10.42 6.85
C LEU A 120 11.27 -10.20 6.07
N SER A 121 11.32 -10.71 4.86
CA SER A 121 12.32 -10.31 3.87
C SER A 121 12.09 -8.87 3.42
N MET A 122 13.08 -8.23 2.78
CA MET A 122 12.93 -6.89 2.18
C MET A 122 11.78 -6.86 1.17
N ARG A 123 11.62 -7.90 0.36
CA ARG A 123 10.55 -7.96 -0.65
C ARG A 123 9.15 -8.02 -0.03
N GLU A 124 8.98 -8.81 1.03
CA GLU A 124 7.70 -8.88 1.76
C GLU A 124 7.41 -7.57 2.48
N ALA A 125 8.41 -6.98 3.13
CA ALA A 125 8.26 -5.72 3.82
C ALA A 125 7.89 -4.57 2.85
N ALA A 126 8.52 -4.50 1.67
CA ALA A 126 8.22 -3.48 0.66
C ALA A 126 6.81 -3.61 0.06
N ALA A 127 6.16 -4.77 0.16
CA ALA A 127 4.81 -4.98 -0.39
C ALA A 127 3.68 -4.51 0.54
N LEU A 128 3.99 -4.13 1.79
CA LEU A 128 2.99 -3.89 2.82
C LEU A 128 2.59 -2.42 3.03
N PRO A 129 3.48 -1.40 2.93
CA PRO A 129 3.20 -0.09 3.52
C PRO A 129 1.95 0.58 2.95
N PHE A 130 1.86 0.79 1.66
CA PHE A 130 0.74 1.49 1.04
C PHE A 130 -0.60 0.78 1.27
N VAL A 131 -0.67 -0.51 0.98
CA VAL A 131 -1.90 -1.30 1.13
C VAL A 131 -2.27 -1.47 2.61
N GLY A 132 -1.26 -1.61 3.49
CA GLY A 132 -1.44 -1.73 4.93
C GLY A 132 -1.98 -0.45 5.56
N ILE A 133 -1.39 0.69 5.25
CA ILE A 133 -1.84 2.01 5.73
C ILE A 133 -3.27 2.27 5.24
N THR A 134 -3.55 2.02 3.96
CA THR A 134 -4.87 2.21 3.36
C THR A 134 -5.93 1.37 4.07
N ALA A 135 -5.66 0.06 4.25
CA ALA A 135 -6.59 -0.83 4.94
C ALA A 135 -6.80 -0.45 6.41
N TYR A 136 -5.70 -0.19 7.13
CA TYR A 136 -5.74 0.17 8.55
C TYR A 136 -6.51 1.47 8.78
N GLU A 137 -6.18 2.52 8.05
CA GLU A 137 -6.82 3.83 8.21
C GLU A 137 -8.34 3.75 7.96
N GLY A 138 -8.77 3.07 6.91
CA GLY A 138 -10.19 2.91 6.60
C GLY A 138 -10.95 2.15 7.69
N LEU A 139 -10.40 1.03 8.16
CA LEU A 139 -11.02 0.23 9.23
C LEU A 139 -11.07 0.99 10.56
N MET A 140 -10.00 1.72 10.92
CA MET A 140 -9.98 2.53 12.15
C MET A 140 -10.96 3.70 12.09
N ARG A 141 -11.06 4.39 10.95
CA ARG A 141 -12.06 5.47 10.76
C ARG A 141 -13.49 4.97 10.83
N ALA A 142 -13.75 3.75 10.36
CA ALA A 142 -15.05 3.11 10.47
C ALA A 142 -15.37 2.60 11.89
N GLY A 143 -14.40 2.61 12.80
CA GLY A 143 -14.55 2.06 14.14
C GLY A 143 -14.72 0.55 14.15
N THR A 144 -14.07 -0.16 13.23
CA THR A 144 -14.15 -1.62 13.10
C THR A 144 -13.67 -2.31 14.39
N GLY A 145 -14.43 -3.28 14.88
CA GLY A 145 -14.13 -3.99 16.13
C GLY A 145 -14.92 -5.27 16.34
N GLU A 146 -14.82 -5.81 17.53
CA GLU A 146 -15.37 -7.10 17.93
C GLU A 146 -16.90 -7.18 17.71
N GLY A 147 -17.35 -8.30 17.13
CA GLY A 147 -18.76 -8.61 16.92
C GLY A 147 -19.45 -7.86 15.78
N GLN A 148 -18.76 -6.93 15.11
CA GLN A 148 -19.32 -6.25 13.94
C GLN A 148 -19.23 -7.14 12.69
N LYS A 149 -20.24 -7.05 11.84
CA LYS A 149 -20.24 -7.68 10.51
C LYS A 149 -19.63 -6.73 9.49
N VAL A 150 -18.46 -7.10 8.97
CA VAL A 150 -17.70 -6.28 8.03
C VAL A 150 -17.71 -6.92 6.64
N LEU A 151 -18.16 -6.18 5.65
CA LEU A 151 -18.07 -6.57 4.24
C LEU A 151 -16.86 -5.91 3.59
N VAL A 152 -15.95 -6.69 3.01
CA VAL A 152 -14.82 -6.19 2.22
C VAL A 152 -15.04 -6.50 0.75
N HIS A 153 -15.20 -5.48 -0.09
CA HIS A 153 -15.22 -5.66 -1.54
C HIS A 153 -13.80 -5.90 -2.07
N GLY A 154 -13.68 -6.93 -2.92
CA GLY A 154 -12.38 -7.28 -3.52
C GLY A 154 -11.40 -7.92 -2.52
N GLY A 155 -11.85 -8.85 -1.70
CA GLY A 155 -11.08 -9.46 -0.59
C GLY A 155 -9.77 -10.17 -0.97
N THR A 156 -9.46 -10.35 -2.24
CA THR A 156 -8.18 -10.89 -2.73
C THR A 156 -7.33 -9.84 -3.46
N GLY A 157 -7.81 -8.60 -3.56
CA GLY A 157 -7.06 -7.47 -4.11
C GLY A 157 -5.96 -6.96 -3.17
N GLY A 158 -5.12 -6.04 -3.66
CA GLY A 158 -3.97 -5.49 -2.89
C GLY A 158 -4.37 -4.94 -1.52
N VAL A 159 -5.33 -4.04 -1.44
CA VAL A 159 -5.84 -3.50 -0.16
C VAL A 159 -6.78 -4.49 0.52
N GLY A 160 -7.67 -5.14 -0.26
CA GLY A 160 -8.72 -5.99 0.28
C GLY A 160 -8.20 -7.16 1.11
N HIS A 161 -7.13 -7.84 0.67
CA HIS A 161 -6.58 -8.98 1.42
C HIS A 161 -5.99 -8.56 2.78
N VAL A 162 -5.45 -7.34 2.88
CA VAL A 162 -4.97 -6.79 4.16
C VAL A 162 -6.14 -6.36 5.03
N ALA A 163 -7.16 -5.71 4.44
CA ALA A 163 -8.38 -5.29 5.16
C ALA A 163 -9.11 -6.49 5.77
N VAL A 164 -9.23 -7.61 5.05
CA VAL A 164 -9.81 -8.86 5.57
C VAL A 164 -9.05 -9.34 6.80
N GLN A 165 -7.73 -9.44 6.73
CA GLN A 165 -6.90 -9.93 7.84
C GLN A 165 -6.94 -9.00 9.05
N LEU A 166 -6.87 -7.70 8.83
CA LEU A 166 -6.94 -6.71 9.91
C LEU A 166 -8.32 -6.69 10.57
N ALA A 167 -9.41 -6.72 9.81
CA ALA A 167 -10.76 -6.76 10.36
C ALA A 167 -10.99 -8.04 11.19
N SER A 168 -10.51 -9.20 10.69
CA SER A 168 -10.54 -10.46 11.44
C SER A 168 -9.72 -10.39 12.73
N TYR A 169 -8.52 -9.78 12.67
CA TYR A 169 -7.68 -9.57 13.86
C TYR A 169 -8.35 -8.65 14.90
N LEU A 170 -9.14 -7.67 14.47
CA LEU A 170 -9.91 -6.78 15.33
C LEU A 170 -11.16 -7.44 15.93
N GLY A 171 -11.42 -8.70 15.62
CA GLY A 171 -12.54 -9.47 16.18
C GLY A 171 -13.86 -9.33 15.44
N ALA A 172 -13.85 -8.80 14.22
CA ALA A 172 -15.04 -8.69 13.40
C ALA A 172 -15.41 -10.01 12.70
N ASP A 173 -16.70 -10.20 12.43
CA ASP A 173 -17.21 -11.23 11.52
C ASP A 173 -17.05 -10.74 10.07
N VAL A 174 -16.02 -11.22 9.38
CA VAL A 174 -15.63 -10.68 8.07
C VAL A 174 -16.22 -11.50 6.92
N TYR A 175 -16.78 -10.78 5.96
CA TYR A 175 -17.28 -11.28 4.69
C TYR A 175 -16.54 -10.57 3.56
N ALA A 176 -16.14 -11.31 2.51
CA ALA A 176 -15.36 -10.71 1.45
C ALA A 176 -15.82 -11.13 0.07
N THR A 177 -16.10 -10.16 -0.80
CA THR A 177 -16.44 -10.46 -2.18
C THR A 177 -15.21 -10.89 -2.96
N CYS A 178 -15.33 -12.01 -3.67
CA CYS A 178 -14.29 -12.55 -4.54
C CYS A 178 -14.91 -13.48 -5.59
N SER A 179 -14.14 -14.04 -6.51
CA SER A 179 -14.65 -15.00 -7.50
C SER A 179 -13.62 -16.07 -7.83
N GLY A 180 -14.11 -17.32 -7.94
CA GLY A 180 -13.32 -18.50 -8.24
C GLY A 180 -12.77 -19.22 -7.01
N ASP A 181 -12.57 -20.53 -7.14
CA ASP A 181 -12.26 -21.44 -6.02
C ASP A 181 -10.98 -21.05 -5.27
N LYS A 182 -9.92 -20.72 -6.00
CA LYS A 182 -8.66 -20.26 -5.37
C LYS A 182 -8.84 -19.01 -4.52
N ALA A 183 -9.66 -18.04 -4.97
CA ALA A 183 -9.95 -16.83 -4.22
C ALA A 183 -10.75 -17.15 -2.95
N PHE A 184 -11.67 -18.09 -3.01
CA PHE A 184 -12.43 -18.54 -1.84
C PHE A 184 -11.54 -19.18 -0.78
N ASP A 185 -10.62 -20.02 -1.19
CA ASP A 185 -9.68 -20.66 -0.26
C ASP A 185 -8.76 -19.63 0.40
N ILE A 186 -8.27 -18.66 -0.38
CA ILE A 186 -7.47 -17.54 0.17
C ILE A 186 -8.28 -16.76 1.20
N VAL A 187 -9.49 -16.32 0.89
CA VAL A 187 -10.35 -15.55 1.81
C VAL A 187 -10.63 -16.33 3.09
N ARG A 188 -10.87 -17.63 2.99
CA ARG A 188 -11.05 -18.50 4.18
C ARG A 188 -9.80 -18.58 5.03
N THR A 189 -8.60 -18.66 4.43
CA THR A 189 -7.34 -18.68 5.19
C THR A 189 -7.10 -17.37 5.95
N TYR A 190 -7.68 -16.27 5.49
CA TYR A 190 -7.64 -14.98 6.16
C TYR A 190 -8.71 -14.81 7.26
N GLY A 191 -9.51 -15.85 7.52
CA GLY A 191 -10.52 -15.85 8.57
C GLY A 191 -11.87 -15.25 8.15
N ALA A 192 -12.14 -15.09 6.85
CA ALA A 192 -13.38 -14.49 6.36
C ALA A 192 -14.25 -15.47 5.58
N THR A 193 -15.53 -15.13 5.47
CA THR A 193 -16.51 -15.84 4.64
C THR A 193 -16.49 -15.28 3.22
N PRO A 194 -16.15 -16.08 2.19
CA PRO A 194 -16.16 -15.62 0.81
C PRO A 194 -17.58 -15.48 0.26
N ILE A 195 -17.84 -14.43 -0.50
CA ILE A 195 -19.07 -14.17 -1.24
C ILE A 195 -18.74 -14.13 -2.73
N ASN A 196 -19.41 -14.97 -3.52
CA ASN A 196 -19.26 -14.95 -4.96
C ASN A 196 -20.12 -13.86 -5.60
N TYR A 197 -19.54 -12.68 -5.83
CA TYR A 197 -20.27 -11.54 -6.42
C TYR A 197 -20.78 -11.78 -7.86
N ARG A 198 -20.35 -12.87 -8.52
CA ARG A 198 -20.84 -13.23 -9.84
C ARG A 198 -22.09 -14.12 -9.81
N LEU A 199 -22.35 -14.75 -8.67
CA LEU A 199 -23.44 -15.73 -8.50
C LEU A 199 -24.47 -15.28 -7.45
N GLU A 200 -24.06 -14.43 -6.51
CA GLU A 200 -24.92 -13.92 -5.44
C GLU A 200 -25.08 -12.40 -5.62
N ASP A 201 -26.31 -11.95 -5.78
CA ASP A 201 -26.62 -10.51 -5.79
C ASP A 201 -26.57 -9.92 -4.37
N VAL A 202 -26.58 -8.60 -4.31
CA VAL A 202 -26.43 -7.86 -3.03
C VAL A 202 -27.54 -8.21 -2.05
N GLU A 203 -28.79 -8.25 -2.50
CA GLU A 203 -29.94 -8.53 -1.64
C GLU A 203 -29.84 -9.95 -1.03
N SER A 204 -29.44 -10.92 -1.86
CA SER A 204 -29.27 -12.32 -1.45
C SER A 204 -28.22 -12.46 -0.34
N TYR A 205 -27.01 -11.91 -0.49
CA TYR A 205 -26.01 -12.08 0.54
C TYR A 205 -26.24 -11.18 1.77
N VAL A 206 -26.88 -10.03 1.63
CA VAL A 206 -27.31 -9.22 2.79
C VAL A 206 -28.34 -9.99 3.61
N ASN A 207 -29.38 -10.54 2.99
CA ASN A 207 -30.37 -11.34 3.69
C ASN A 207 -29.75 -12.57 4.37
N LYS A 208 -28.88 -13.28 3.67
CA LYS A 208 -28.24 -14.51 4.14
C LYS A 208 -27.33 -14.31 5.35
N TYR A 209 -26.50 -13.27 5.34
CA TYR A 209 -25.45 -13.07 6.33
C TYR A 209 -25.80 -12.06 7.43
N THR A 210 -26.79 -11.18 7.18
CA THR A 210 -27.17 -10.13 8.12
C THR A 210 -28.65 -10.15 8.54
N GLU A 211 -29.41 -11.18 8.13
CA GLU A 211 -30.86 -11.25 8.34
C GLU A 211 -31.60 -10.01 7.80
N GLY A 212 -31.09 -9.44 6.70
CA GLY A 212 -31.62 -8.23 6.08
C GLY A 212 -31.30 -6.91 6.78
N LYS A 213 -30.51 -6.93 7.87
CA LYS A 213 -30.16 -5.71 8.63
C LYS A 213 -29.04 -4.87 7.97
N GLY A 214 -28.28 -5.49 7.07
CA GLY A 214 -27.07 -4.90 6.49
C GLY A 214 -25.79 -5.18 7.30
N PHE A 215 -24.64 -4.87 6.70
CA PHE A 215 -23.35 -4.94 7.37
C PHE A 215 -23.10 -3.68 8.20
N ASP A 216 -22.41 -3.81 9.33
CA ASP A 216 -22.06 -2.67 10.20
C ASP A 216 -21.01 -1.78 9.53
N VAL A 217 -20.06 -2.39 8.79
CA VAL A 217 -19.03 -1.71 8.02
C VAL A 217 -18.94 -2.31 6.62
N ILE A 218 -18.84 -1.45 5.61
CA ILE A 218 -18.54 -1.85 4.24
C ILE A 218 -17.22 -1.18 3.85
N TYR A 219 -16.21 -2.01 3.59
CA TYR A 219 -14.90 -1.58 3.10
C TYR A 219 -14.82 -1.81 1.60
N ASP A 220 -14.94 -0.74 0.82
CA ASP A 220 -14.86 -0.83 -0.63
C ASP A 220 -13.45 -0.46 -1.13
N SER A 221 -12.74 -1.45 -1.66
CA SER A 221 -11.42 -1.29 -2.28
C SER A 221 -11.44 -1.45 -3.81
N VAL A 222 -12.64 -1.57 -4.40
CA VAL A 222 -12.81 -1.78 -5.84
C VAL A 222 -13.23 -0.50 -6.54
N GLY A 223 -14.12 0.24 -5.92
CA GLY A 223 -14.76 1.40 -6.50
C GLY A 223 -15.84 1.03 -7.52
N GLY A 224 -16.61 2.02 -8.00
CA GLY A 224 -17.65 1.88 -9.01
C GLY A 224 -18.31 3.21 -9.34
#